data_7203799a981773360399c70440beb923
#
_entry.id   7203799a981773360399c70440beb923
#
_cell.length_a   1.000
_cell.length_b   1.000
_cell.length_c   1.000
_cell.angle_alpha   90.00
_cell.angle_beta   90.00
_cell.angle_gamma   90.00
#
_symmetry.space_group_name_H-M   'P 1'
#
loop_
_entity.id
_entity.type
_entity.pdbx_description
1 polymer ?
#
loop_
_entity_poly.entity_id
_entity_poly.type
_entity_poly.pdbx_seq_one_letter_code
_entity_poly.pdbx_strand_id
1 'polypeptide(L)'
;MEIEMLHQFSRNELVIGTEGLEILKSKRVGILGVGGVGSFAAESLARSGVGSLVLMDKDDIDITNVNRQIHATTKTVGCSKVEEMKKRILDINPECEVIAIQDFYTEDTYPVFYEKPLDFVIDACDTVTFKIHLIKYCLANNIPVISVMGAANKLDPTKFQIADISKTTVCPLAKVIRTKFKKEKVRGKVPVVFSTESPTIANKEYLEKIGKQDSAIRKAKIPPASNAFCPSIAGLIAANYVYTNLLKNIKILTVEKPI
;
A
#
# COMPACT_ATOMS: atom_id res chain seq x y z
N MET A 1 16.38 10.29 -37.24
CA MET A 1 16.16 9.45 -36.06
C MET A 1 16.55 10.31 -34.88
N GLU A 2 15.59 10.98 -34.26
CA GLU A 2 15.85 11.73 -33.03
C GLU A 2 16.32 10.75 -31.98
N ILE A 3 17.48 11.02 -31.37
CA ILE A 3 17.96 10.26 -30.23
C ILE A 3 17.04 10.67 -29.08
N GLU A 4 16.07 9.84 -28.74
CA GLU A 4 15.25 10.03 -27.55
C GLU A 4 16.18 10.18 -26.34
N MET A 5 16.13 11.33 -25.67
CA MET A 5 16.93 11.56 -24.47
C MET A 5 16.48 10.60 -23.37
N LEU A 6 17.44 10.05 -22.63
CA LEU A 6 17.14 9.23 -21.46
C LEU A 6 16.28 10.01 -20.45
N HIS A 7 15.26 9.36 -19.91
CA HIS A 7 14.38 9.92 -18.89
C HIS A 7 14.28 8.97 -17.68
N GLN A 8 13.65 9.40 -16.60
CA GLN A 8 13.59 8.65 -15.32
C GLN A 8 13.00 7.23 -15.46
N PHE A 9 12.21 6.97 -16.49
CA PHE A 9 11.56 5.66 -16.71
C PHE A 9 12.25 4.80 -17.77
N SER A 10 13.34 5.25 -18.41
CA SER A 10 13.99 4.52 -19.53
C SER A 10 14.36 3.07 -19.17
N ARG A 11 14.76 2.80 -17.91
CA ARG A 11 15.07 1.44 -17.48
C ARG A 11 13.82 0.57 -17.32
N ASN A 12 12.71 1.15 -16.90
CA ASN A 12 11.42 0.46 -16.85
C ASN A 12 10.88 0.19 -18.27
N GLU A 13 11.02 1.17 -19.15
CA GLU A 13 10.60 1.08 -20.55
C GLU A 13 11.33 -0.05 -21.31
N LEU A 14 12.59 -0.33 -20.99
CA LEU A 14 13.31 -1.50 -21.54
C LEU A 14 12.63 -2.83 -21.20
N VAL A 15 11.85 -2.90 -20.11
CA VAL A 15 11.15 -4.13 -19.69
C VAL A 15 9.74 -4.21 -20.28
N ILE A 16 9.01 -3.10 -20.32
CA ILE A 16 7.58 -3.07 -20.66
C ILE A 16 7.28 -2.47 -22.04
N GLY A 17 8.28 -1.90 -22.69
CA GLY A 17 8.13 -1.15 -23.93
C GLY A 17 7.46 0.23 -23.72
N THR A 18 7.51 1.04 -24.77
CA THR A 18 6.88 2.38 -24.79
C THR A 18 5.37 2.27 -24.57
N GLU A 19 4.70 1.29 -25.17
CA GLU A 19 3.27 1.03 -24.99
C GLU A 19 2.92 0.81 -23.52
N GLY A 20 3.72 0.00 -22.81
CA GLY A 20 3.53 -0.27 -21.40
C GLY A 20 3.68 0.99 -20.54
N LEU A 21 4.65 1.85 -20.86
CA LEU A 21 4.86 3.10 -20.17
C LEU A 21 3.68 4.07 -20.38
N GLU A 22 3.18 4.20 -21.60
CA GLU A 22 2.01 5.03 -21.91
C GLU A 22 0.74 4.53 -21.22
N ILE A 23 0.56 3.21 -21.11
CA ILE A 23 -0.52 2.64 -20.30
C ILE A 23 -0.39 3.10 -18.85
N LEU A 24 0.78 2.95 -18.21
CA LEU A 24 0.97 3.36 -16.82
C LEU A 24 0.74 4.85 -16.61
N LYS A 25 1.20 5.71 -17.52
CA LYS A 25 0.96 7.15 -17.50
C LYS A 25 -0.54 7.50 -17.54
N SER A 26 -1.36 6.70 -18.21
CA SER A 26 -2.81 6.90 -18.28
C SER A 26 -3.57 6.44 -17.04
N LYS A 27 -2.93 5.73 -16.09
CA LYS A 27 -3.61 5.08 -14.96
C LYS A 27 -3.64 5.92 -13.70
N ARG A 28 -4.75 5.76 -12.95
CA ARG A 28 -4.95 6.36 -11.63
C ARG A 28 -5.12 5.28 -10.59
N VAL A 29 -4.26 5.30 -9.56
CA VAL A 29 -4.29 4.34 -8.45
C VAL A 29 -4.59 5.05 -7.14
N GLY A 30 -5.60 4.55 -6.41
CA GLY A 30 -5.92 5.02 -5.07
C GLY A 30 -5.16 4.20 -4.01
N ILE A 31 -4.63 4.88 -2.98
CA ILE A 31 -3.94 4.25 -1.85
C ILE A 31 -4.55 4.78 -0.56
N LEU A 32 -5.26 3.91 0.17
CA LEU A 32 -5.77 4.23 1.49
C LEU A 32 -4.78 3.78 2.56
N GLY A 33 -4.30 4.74 3.35
CA GLY A 33 -3.24 4.56 4.35
C GLY A 33 -1.84 4.77 3.75
N VAL A 34 -1.14 5.83 4.18
CA VAL A 34 0.21 6.21 3.72
C VAL A 34 1.24 5.95 4.84
N GLY A 35 1.07 4.82 5.54
CA GLY A 35 2.00 4.35 6.57
C GLY A 35 3.17 3.56 6.00
N GLY A 36 3.72 2.62 6.79
CA GLY A 36 4.87 1.79 6.41
C GLY A 36 4.65 0.90 5.17
N VAL A 37 3.41 0.59 4.84
CA VAL A 37 3.02 -0.18 3.65
C VAL A 37 2.72 0.75 2.48
N GLY A 38 1.75 1.65 2.65
CA GLY A 38 1.26 2.49 1.55
C GLY A 38 2.27 3.48 1.03
N SER A 39 3.18 4.00 1.87
CA SER A 39 4.22 4.92 1.42
C SER A 39 5.21 4.26 0.44
N PHE A 40 5.61 3.01 0.69
CA PHE A 40 6.45 2.25 -0.24
C PHE A 40 5.69 1.81 -1.50
N ALA A 41 4.39 1.53 -1.38
CA ALA A 41 3.56 1.27 -2.55
C ALA A 41 3.45 2.51 -3.45
N ALA A 42 3.18 3.68 -2.89
CA ALA A 42 3.12 4.95 -3.62
C ALA A 42 4.45 5.30 -4.30
N GLU A 43 5.57 5.19 -3.57
CA GLU A 43 6.93 5.37 -4.10
C GLU A 43 7.18 4.50 -5.33
N SER A 44 6.85 3.21 -5.23
CA SER A 44 7.12 2.23 -6.30
C SER A 44 6.30 2.51 -7.55
N LEU A 45 5.03 2.87 -7.40
CA LEU A 45 4.15 3.21 -8.51
C LEU A 45 4.59 4.52 -9.19
N ALA A 46 5.00 5.53 -8.42
CA ALA A 46 5.55 6.76 -8.96
C ALA A 46 6.82 6.50 -9.79
N ARG A 47 7.76 5.68 -9.27
CA ARG A 47 8.99 5.27 -9.95
C ARG A 47 8.74 4.38 -11.18
N SER A 48 7.57 3.77 -11.26
CA SER A 48 7.15 2.97 -12.41
C SER A 48 6.46 3.78 -13.51
N GLY A 49 6.18 5.06 -13.29
CA GLY A 49 5.56 5.94 -14.29
C GLY A 49 4.04 5.95 -14.25
N VAL A 50 3.40 5.56 -13.12
CA VAL A 50 1.94 5.72 -12.96
C VAL A 50 1.59 7.20 -12.98
N GLY A 51 0.62 7.58 -13.81
CA GLY A 51 0.33 8.98 -14.11
C GLY A 51 -0.53 9.69 -13.07
N SER A 52 -1.27 8.97 -12.21
CA SER A 52 -2.06 9.62 -11.16
C SER A 52 -2.15 8.76 -9.90
N LEU A 53 -1.95 9.38 -8.72
CA LEU A 53 -2.05 8.75 -7.42
C LEU A 53 -3.01 9.54 -6.52
N VAL A 54 -3.99 8.84 -5.93
CA VAL A 54 -4.88 9.39 -4.90
C VAL A 54 -4.46 8.80 -3.57
N LEU A 55 -3.99 9.64 -2.66
CA LEU A 55 -3.47 9.27 -1.35
C LEU A 55 -4.41 9.75 -0.26
N MET A 56 -4.85 8.86 0.62
CA MET A 56 -5.67 9.25 1.78
C MET A 56 -5.10 8.68 3.07
N ASP A 57 -4.78 9.57 3.99
CA ASP A 57 -4.34 9.27 5.36
C ASP A 57 -4.57 10.50 6.23
N LYS A 58 -5.10 10.32 7.43
CA LYS A 58 -5.43 11.43 8.34
C LYS A 58 -4.25 11.95 9.14
N ASP A 59 -3.20 11.12 9.29
CA ASP A 59 -2.16 11.33 10.29
C ASP A 59 -1.08 12.30 9.82
N ASP A 60 -0.49 12.96 10.81
CA ASP A 60 0.82 13.58 10.70
C ASP A 60 1.93 12.55 10.97
N ILE A 61 3.14 12.89 10.57
CA ILE A 61 4.33 12.07 10.78
C ILE A 61 4.73 12.17 12.25
N ASP A 62 4.81 11.02 12.91
CA ASP A 62 5.35 10.88 14.26
C ASP A 62 6.79 10.39 14.24
N ILE A 63 7.57 10.71 15.27
CA ILE A 63 8.96 10.27 15.39
C ILE A 63 9.11 8.75 15.32
N THR A 64 8.13 8.00 15.80
CA THR A 64 8.11 6.53 15.74
C THR A 64 7.84 5.97 14.33
N ASN A 65 7.49 6.82 13.38
CA ASN A 65 7.29 6.43 11.97
C ASN A 65 8.59 6.37 11.18
N VAL A 66 9.63 7.08 11.62
CA VAL A 66 10.92 7.22 10.92
C VAL A 66 11.58 5.88 10.63
N ASN A 67 11.35 4.89 11.47
CA ASN A 67 11.94 3.56 11.29
C ASN A 67 11.38 2.74 10.12
N ARG A 68 10.21 3.14 9.51
CA ARG A 68 9.54 2.28 8.53
C ARG A 68 8.66 2.99 7.48
N GLN A 69 8.52 4.30 7.52
CA GLN A 69 7.73 5.07 6.54
C GLN A 69 8.68 5.91 5.70
N ILE A 70 8.64 5.78 4.38
CA ILE A 70 9.68 6.33 3.49
C ILE A 70 9.74 7.86 3.48
N HIS A 71 8.61 8.53 3.69
CA HIS A 71 8.50 9.99 3.76
C HIS A 71 8.83 10.54 5.16
N ALA A 72 8.90 9.64 6.17
CA ALA A 72 9.18 10.02 7.54
C ALA A 72 10.68 10.13 7.78
N THR A 73 11.14 11.32 8.13
CA THR A 73 12.50 11.65 8.55
C THR A 73 12.45 12.52 9.80
N THR A 74 13.56 12.71 10.47
CA THR A 74 13.62 13.65 11.63
C THR A 74 13.26 15.08 11.26
N LYS A 75 13.32 15.45 9.95
CA LYS A 75 12.97 16.79 9.45
C LYS A 75 11.47 16.92 9.12
N THR A 76 10.77 15.81 8.92
CA THR A 76 9.36 15.82 8.50
C THR A 76 8.40 15.45 9.63
N VAL A 77 8.88 15.24 10.85
CA VAL A 77 8.04 15.02 12.04
C VAL A 77 7.11 16.20 12.24
N GLY A 78 5.81 15.92 12.43
CA GLY A 78 4.76 16.93 12.57
C GLY A 78 4.15 17.41 11.25
N CYS A 79 4.70 17.01 10.09
CA CYS A 79 4.11 17.31 8.78
C CYS A 79 3.09 16.24 8.39
N SER A 80 2.14 16.62 7.53
CA SER A 80 1.13 15.71 6.98
C SER A 80 1.78 14.58 6.18
N LYS A 81 1.39 13.32 6.45
CA LYS A 81 1.90 12.15 5.71
C LYS A 81 1.62 12.23 4.21
N VAL A 82 0.39 12.60 3.84
CA VAL A 82 -0.01 12.64 2.43
C VAL A 82 0.66 13.78 1.68
N GLU A 83 0.86 14.93 2.33
CA GLU A 83 1.54 16.06 1.70
C GLU A 83 3.05 15.82 1.53
N GLU A 84 3.72 15.23 2.53
CA GLU A 84 5.13 14.86 2.39
C GLU A 84 5.33 13.75 1.35
N MET A 85 4.39 12.80 1.26
CA MET A 85 4.44 11.78 0.21
C MET A 85 4.19 12.38 -1.18
N LYS A 86 3.28 13.35 -1.31
CA LYS A 86 3.04 14.10 -2.56
C LYS A 86 4.29 14.82 -3.03
N LYS A 87 4.97 15.56 -2.15
CA LYS A 87 6.23 16.23 -2.50
C LYS A 87 7.25 15.24 -3.04
N ARG A 88 7.42 14.13 -2.32
CA ARG A 88 8.35 13.07 -2.69
C ARG A 88 8.00 12.42 -4.03
N ILE A 89 6.73 12.19 -4.33
CA ILE A 89 6.27 11.66 -5.62
C ILE A 89 6.60 12.64 -6.74
N LEU A 90 6.35 13.93 -6.55
CA LEU A 90 6.62 14.96 -7.56
C LEU A 90 8.11 15.16 -7.81
N ASP A 91 8.97 14.92 -6.82
CA ASP A 91 10.43 14.89 -7.01
C ASP A 91 10.90 13.70 -7.87
N ILE A 92 10.12 12.61 -7.90
CA ILE A 92 10.41 11.39 -8.68
C ILE A 92 9.78 11.45 -10.07
N ASN A 93 8.51 11.85 -10.12
CA ASN A 93 7.68 11.93 -11.30
C ASN A 93 6.93 13.27 -11.31
N PRO A 94 7.56 14.34 -11.85
CA PRO A 94 6.96 15.69 -11.87
C PRO A 94 5.63 15.78 -12.63
N GLU A 95 5.38 14.85 -13.56
CA GLU A 95 4.15 14.80 -14.37
C GLU A 95 3.02 14.02 -13.67
N CYS A 96 3.27 13.39 -12.53
CA CYS A 96 2.25 12.64 -11.80
C CYS A 96 1.20 13.57 -11.20
N GLU A 97 -0.07 13.32 -11.49
CA GLU A 97 -1.16 14.00 -10.77
C GLU A 97 -1.30 13.37 -9.39
N VAL A 98 -0.96 14.10 -8.32
CA VAL A 98 -1.07 13.61 -6.95
C VAL A 98 -2.18 14.33 -6.20
N ILE A 99 -3.23 13.60 -5.84
CA ILE A 99 -4.33 14.07 -5.00
C ILE A 99 -4.07 13.60 -3.57
N ALA A 100 -3.70 14.54 -2.69
CA ALA A 100 -3.43 14.28 -1.29
C ALA A 100 -4.66 14.64 -0.45
N ILE A 101 -5.21 13.67 0.29
CA ILE A 101 -6.41 13.82 1.12
C ILE A 101 -6.02 13.53 2.56
N GLN A 102 -5.85 14.60 3.36
CA GLN A 102 -5.57 14.46 4.79
C GLN A 102 -6.87 14.37 5.58
N ASP A 103 -7.50 13.22 5.55
CA ASP A 103 -8.76 12.99 6.26
C ASP A 103 -8.91 11.52 6.67
N PHE A 104 -9.86 11.29 7.60
CA PHE A 104 -10.33 9.95 7.91
C PHE A 104 -11.14 9.37 6.75
N TYR A 105 -11.00 8.09 6.50
CA TYR A 105 -11.89 7.36 5.61
C TYR A 105 -13.14 6.92 6.39
N THR A 106 -14.22 7.70 6.32
CA THR A 106 -15.50 7.46 7.00
C THR A 106 -16.65 7.38 6.00
N GLU A 107 -17.88 7.15 6.48
CA GLU A 107 -19.09 7.17 5.62
C GLU A 107 -19.32 8.54 4.97
N ASP A 108 -18.89 9.62 5.62
CA ASP A 108 -19.06 10.99 5.12
C ASP A 108 -17.95 11.41 4.16
N THR A 109 -16.73 10.91 4.36
CA THR A 109 -15.52 11.37 3.65
C THR A 109 -15.05 10.43 2.55
N TYR A 110 -15.45 9.14 2.57
CA TYR A 110 -15.00 8.20 1.54
C TYR A 110 -15.31 8.63 0.09
N PRO A 111 -16.40 9.38 -0.22
CA PRO A 111 -16.68 9.77 -1.60
C PRO A 111 -15.55 10.61 -2.21
N VAL A 112 -14.85 11.42 -1.41
CA VAL A 112 -13.72 12.25 -1.88
C VAL A 112 -12.58 11.39 -2.44
N PHE A 113 -12.36 10.20 -1.85
CA PHE A 113 -11.34 9.25 -2.35
C PHE A 113 -11.67 8.71 -3.75
N TYR A 114 -12.95 8.67 -4.12
CA TYR A 114 -13.44 8.17 -5.40
C TYR A 114 -13.99 9.28 -6.31
N GLU A 115 -13.71 10.54 -6.03
CA GLU A 115 -14.20 11.68 -6.84
C GLU A 115 -13.80 11.55 -8.31
N LYS A 116 -12.60 11.05 -8.57
CA LYS A 116 -12.17 10.66 -9.92
C LYS A 116 -12.12 9.14 -10.05
N PRO A 117 -12.47 8.56 -11.21
CA PRO A 117 -12.42 7.12 -11.42
C PRO A 117 -11.03 6.56 -11.13
N LEU A 118 -10.98 5.44 -10.41
CA LEU A 118 -9.74 4.72 -10.07
C LEU A 118 -9.63 3.44 -10.92
N ASP A 119 -8.48 3.22 -11.54
CA ASP A 119 -8.16 1.99 -12.26
C ASP A 119 -7.80 0.84 -11.30
N PHE A 120 -7.29 1.18 -10.11
CA PHE A 120 -6.94 0.22 -9.08
C PHE A 120 -6.93 0.86 -7.69
N VAL A 121 -7.15 0.06 -6.64
CA VAL A 121 -7.04 0.51 -5.24
C VAL A 121 -6.11 -0.40 -4.46
N ILE A 122 -5.19 0.21 -3.70
CA ILE A 122 -4.40 -0.45 -2.66
C ILE A 122 -4.97 -0.05 -1.30
N ASP A 123 -5.44 -1.03 -0.57
CA ASP A 123 -5.85 -0.86 0.81
C ASP A 123 -4.68 -1.20 1.74
N ALA A 124 -4.03 -0.18 2.27
CA ALA A 124 -2.92 -0.25 3.21
C ALA A 124 -3.27 0.31 4.60
N CYS A 125 -4.55 0.57 4.87
CA CYS A 125 -5.00 1.03 6.17
C CYS A 125 -4.99 -0.11 7.21
N ASP A 126 -4.93 0.23 8.49
CA ASP A 126 -4.93 -0.72 9.61
C ASP A 126 -6.30 -0.85 10.29
N THR A 127 -7.22 0.06 10.03
CA THR A 127 -8.55 0.10 10.63
C THR A 127 -9.48 -0.89 9.95
N VAL A 128 -9.88 -1.94 10.69
CA VAL A 128 -10.71 -3.05 10.18
C VAL A 128 -12.00 -2.58 9.52
N THR A 129 -12.70 -1.62 10.12
CA THR A 129 -13.97 -1.11 9.60
C THR A 129 -13.79 -0.45 8.23
N PHE A 130 -12.79 0.41 8.09
CA PHE A 130 -12.49 1.10 6.84
C PHE A 130 -12.05 0.12 5.75
N LYS A 131 -11.19 -0.82 6.11
CA LYS A 131 -10.74 -1.90 5.22
C LYS A 131 -11.91 -2.71 4.66
N ILE A 132 -12.85 -3.09 5.50
CA ILE A 132 -14.04 -3.85 5.07
C ILE A 132 -14.93 -3.01 4.17
N HIS A 133 -15.18 -1.75 4.53
CA HIS A 133 -15.99 -0.83 3.72
C HIS A 133 -15.37 -0.62 2.34
N LEU A 134 -14.06 -0.28 2.29
CA LEU A 134 -13.33 -0.06 1.05
C LEU A 134 -13.40 -1.28 0.12
N ILE A 135 -13.11 -2.49 0.64
CA ILE A 135 -13.15 -3.71 -0.16
C ILE A 135 -14.58 -3.95 -0.71
N LYS A 136 -15.61 -3.79 0.11
CA LYS A 136 -17.00 -3.95 -0.31
C LYS A 136 -17.39 -2.93 -1.38
N TYR A 137 -16.99 -1.67 -1.19
CA TYR A 137 -17.22 -0.60 -2.16
C TYR A 137 -16.55 -0.91 -3.51
N CYS A 138 -15.29 -1.32 -3.48
CA CYS A 138 -14.56 -1.70 -4.70
C CYS A 138 -15.22 -2.88 -5.42
N LEU A 139 -15.62 -3.92 -4.69
CA LEU A 139 -16.32 -5.07 -5.27
C LEU A 139 -17.67 -4.68 -5.89
N ALA A 140 -18.44 -3.83 -5.21
CA ALA A 140 -19.76 -3.39 -5.69
C ALA A 140 -19.67 -2.50 -6.95
N ASN A 141 -18.56 -1.76 -7.10
CA ASN A 141 -18.35 -0.85 -8.23
C ASN A 141 -17.36 -1.40 -9.28
N ASN A 142 -17.00 -2.69 -9.20
CA ASN A 142 -16.04 -3.34 -10.10
C ASN A 142 -14.67 -2.64 -10.18
N ILE A 143 -14.23 -2.00 -9.10
CA ILE A 143 -12.91 -1.39 -9.00
C ILE A 143 -11.93 -2.48 -8.54
N PRO A 144 -10.87 -2.79 -9.31
CA PRO A 144 -9.84 -3.72 -8.87
C PRO A 144 -9.19 -3.27 -7.57
N VAL A 145 -9.03 -4.19 -6.62
CA VAL A 145 -8.47 -3.88 -5.30
C VAL A 145 -7.50 -4.97 -4.83
N ILE A 146 -6.44 -4.56 -4.16
CA ILE A 146 -5.59 -5.44 -3.34
C ILE A 146 -5.53 -4.88 -1.91
N SER A 147 -5.67 -5.73 -0.92
CA SER A 147 -5.64 -5.32 0.48
C SER A 147 -4.44 -5.92 1.21
N VAL A 148 -3.66 -5.09 1.91
CA VAL A 148 -2.53 -5.58 2.69
C VAL A 148 -2.98 -5.90 4.10
N MET A 149 -2.71 -7.13 4.54
CA MET A 149 -3.03 -7.61 5.87
C MET A 149 -1.97 -7.16 6.89
N GLY A 150 -2.01 -7.68 8.11
CA GLY A 150 -1.08 -7.27 9.18
C GLY A 150 0.39 -7.48 8.80
N ALA A 151 1.14 -6.39 8.66
CA ALA A 151 2.58 -6.38 8.41
C ALA A 151 3.41 -6.09 9.68
N ALA A 152 2.76 -5.75 10.80
CA ALA A 152 3.41 -5.58 12.10
C ALA A 152 3.70 -6.93 12.78
N ASN A 153 4.61 -6.92 13.76
CA ASN A 153 5.02 -8.09 14.54
C ASN A 153 5.58 -9.23 13.67
N LYS A 154 6.39 -8.87 12.67
CA LYS A 154 7.03 -9.76 11.70
C LYS A 154 8.50 -9.43 11.58
N LEU A 155 9.32 -10.45 11.32
CA LEU A 155 10.77 -10.34 11.14
C LEU A 155 11.21 -10.82 9.75
N ASP A 156 10.52 -11.80 9.19
CA ASP A 156 10.87 -12.41 7.91
C ASP A 156 10.00 -11.85 6.77
N PRO A 157 10.52 -10.91 5.97
CA PRO A 157 9.77 -10.34 4.85
C PRO A 157 9.56 -11.35 3.70
N THR A 158 10.33 -12.45 3.64
CA THR A 158 10.18 -13.49 2.61
C THR A 158 8.92 -14.33 2.78
N LYS A 159 8.27 -14.24 3.93
CA LYS A 159 7.01 -14.95 4.24
C LYS A 159 5.76 -14.22 3.71
N PHE A 160 5.92 -13.03 3.12
CA PHE A 160 4.78 -12.36 2.48
C PHE A 160 4.46 -13.00 1.13
N GLN A 161 3.16 -13.17 0.89
CA GLN A 161 2.65 -13.72 -0.36
C GLN A 161 1.28 -13.15 -0.70
N ILE A 162 0.85 -13.32 -1.94
CA ILE A 162 -0.48 -12.94 -2.40
C ILE A 162 -1.37 -14.18 -2.47
N ALA A 163 -2.57 -14.07 -1.91
CA ALA A 163 -3.62 -15.07 -2.08
C ALA A 163 -5.00 -14.40 -2.03
N ASP A 164 -6.04 -15.14 -2.40
CA ASP A 164 -7.41 -14.74 -2.07
C ASP A 164 -7.60 -14.73 -0.55
N ILE A 165 -8.34 -13.76 -0.01
CA ILE A 165 -8.59 -13.60 1.43
C ILE A 165 -9.08 -14.92 2.08
N SER A 166 -9.89 -15.71 1.35
CA SER A 166 -10.42 -16.99 1.83
C SER A 166 -9.35 -18.06 2.07
N LYS A 167 -8.21 -17.95 1.38
CA LYS A 167 -7.10 -18.91 1.45
C LYS A 167 -5.99 -18.49 2.44
N THR A 168 -6.13 -17.34 3.09
CA THR A 168 -5.11 -16.86 4.04
C THR A 168 -5.07 -17.71 5.31
N THR A 169 -3.87 -17.86 5.87
CA THR A 169 -3.61 -18.60 7.12
C THR A 169 -2.92 -17.69 8.13
N VAL A 170 -2.78 -18.10 9.38
CA VAL A 170 -1.96 -17.49 10.44
C VAL A 170 -2.31 -16.03 10.80
N CYS A 171 -2.55 -15.16 9.82
CA CYS A 171 -2.75 -13.73 10.04
C CYS A 171 -4.05 -13.42 10.82
N PRO A 172 -3.97 -12.81 12.04
CA PRO A 172 -5.15 -12.49 12.85
C PRO A 172 -6.10 -11.49 12.17
N LEU A 173 -5.56 -10.46 11.50
CA LEU A 173 -6.34 -9.46 10.78
C LEU A 173 -7.15 -10.10 9.64
N ALA A 174 -6.50 -10.95 8.84
CA ALA A 174 -7.19 -11.68 7.78
C ALA A 174 -8.31 -12.58 8.32
N LYS A 175 -8.10 -13.22 9.48
CA LYS A 175 -9.14 -14.03 10.16
C LYS A 175 -10.36 -13.18 10.50
N VAL A 176 -10.17 -11.99 11.05
CA VAL A 176 -11.28 -11.07 11.41
C VAL A 176 -12.06 -10.68 10.17
N ILE A 177 -11.38 -10.29 9.08
CA ILE A 177 -12.02 -9.87 7.83
C ILE A 177 -12.78 -11.03 7.19
N ARG A 178 -12.18 -12.24 7.09
CA ARG A 178 -12.87 -13.43 6.58
C ARG A 178 -14.14 -13.74 7.35
N THR A 179 -14.08 -13.64 8.69
CA THR A 179 -15.25 -13.91 9.56
C THR A 179 -16.37 -12.91 9.27
N LYS A 180 -16.04 -11.63 9.13
CA LYS A 180 -17.00 -10.58 8.78
C LYS A 180 -17.57 -10.78 7.38
N PHE A 181 -16.76 -11.06 6.38
CA PHE A 181 -17.20 -11.33 5.00
C PHE A 181 -18.15 -12.52 4.92
N LYS A 182 -17.84 -13.61 5.66
CA LYS A 182 -18.74 -14.77 5.74
C LYS A 182 -20.09 -14.39 6.36
N LYS A 183 -20.09 -13.63 7.46
CA LYS A 183 -21.31 -13.16 8.15
C LYS A 183 -22.16 -12.25 7.24
N GLU A 184 -21.53 -11.35 6.51
CA GLU A 184 -22.16 -10.38 5.64
C GLU A 184 -22.41 -10.91 4.22
N LYS A 185 -22.08 -12.18 3.96
CA LYS A 185 -22.25 -12.86 2.65
C LYS A 185 -21.58 -12.09 1.50
N VAL A 186 -20.42 -11.44 1.76
CA VAL A 186 -19.65 -10.75 0.74
C VAL A 186 -19.15 -11.76 -0.29
N ARG A 187 -19.45 -11.48 -1.57
CA ARG A 187 -19.05 -12.33 -2.71
C ARG A 187 -17.98 -11.61 -3.53
N GLY A 188 -17.09 -12.37 -4.15
CA GLY A 188 -16.03 -11.88 -5.01
C GLY A 188 -14.66 -12.35 -4.53
N LYS A 189 -13.67 -12.31 -5.44
CA LYS A 189 -12.27 -12.59 -5.12
C LYS A 189 -11.63 -11.33 -4.55
N VAL A 190 -10.95 -11.45 -3.44
CA VAL A 190 -10.23 -10.35 -2.80
C VAL A 190 -8.76 -10.75 -2.65
N PRO A 191 -7.90 -10.33 -3.58
CA PRO A 191 -6.47 -10.55 -3.44
C PRO A 191 -5.94 -9.77 -2.24
N VAL A 192 -5.13 -10.44 -1.42
CA VAL A 192 -4.51 -9.83 -0.25
C VAL A 192 -3.03 -10.18 -0.16
N VAL A 193 -2.22 -9.23 0.30
CA VAL A 193 -0.85 -9.49 0.75
C VAL A 193 -0.91 -9.87 2.22
N PHE A 194 -0.37 -11.03 2.57
CA PHE A 194 -0.32 -11.50 3.96
C PHE A 194 0.94 -12.32 4.22
N SER A 195 1.36 -12.40 5.47
CA SER A 195 2.51 -13.22 5.88
C SER A 195 2.05 -14.53 6.48
N THR A 196 2.76 -15.61 6.18
CA THR A 196 2.62 -16.93 6.81
C THR A 196 3.40 -17.04 8.11
N GLU A 197 4.17 -16.03 8.48
CA GLU A 197 4.88 -15.96 9.74
C GLU A 197 3.90 -15.73 10.90
N SER A 198 4.08 -16.46 12.01
CA SER A 198 3.36 -16.19 13.26
C SER A 198 3.79 -14.84 13.83
N PRO A 199 2.87 -14.02 14.36
CA PRO A 199 3.24 -12.75 14.96
C PRO A 199 4.21 -12.90 16.12
N THR A 200 5.27 -12.09 16.14
CA THR A 200 6.16 -11.99 17.30
C THR A 200 5.46 -11.33 18.48
N ILE A 201 5.92 -11.64 19.68
CA ILE A 201 5.44 -11.00 20.92
C ILE A 201 6.41 -9.84 21.24
N ALA A 202 5.86 -8.67 21.50
CA ALA A 202 6.68 -7.51 21.88
C ALA A 202 7.39 -7.76 23.23
N ASN A 203 8.62 -7.23 23.36
CA ASN A 203 9.40 -7.31 24.57
C ASN A 203 8.67 -6.58 25.72
N LYS A 204 8.34 -7.31 26.80
CA LYS A 204 7.55 -6.79 27.92
C LYS A 204 8.22 -5.63 28.64
N GLU A 205 9.52 -5.71 28.85
CA GLU A 205 10.28 -4.65 29.51
C GLU A 205 10.25 -3.32 28.75
N TYR A 206 10.33 -3.39 27.41
CA TYR A 206 10.20 -2.23 26.54
C TYR A 206 8.78 -1.70 26.47
N LEU A 207 7.77 -2.59 26.50
CA LEU A 207 6.36 -2.19 26.53
C LEU A 207 6.01 -1.35 27.74
N GLU A 208 6.56 -1.67 28.91
CA GLU A 208 6.32 -0.89 30.14
C GLU A 208 6.91 0.52 30.05
N LYS A 209 8.07 0.66 29.37
CA LYS A 209 8.73 1.95 29.15
C LYS A 209 7.99 2.82 28.13
N ILE A 210 7.64 2.25 26.96
CA ILE A 210 6.98 2.98 25.87
C ILE A 210 5.50 3.19 26.16
N GLY A 211 4.80 2.20 26.68
CA GLY A 211 3.36 2.24 26.96
C GLY A 211 2.96 3.30 28.00
N LYS A 212 3.91 3.85 28.77
CA LYS A 212 3.65 5.02 29.64
C LYS A 212 3.51 6.32 28.85
N GLN A 213 4.13 6.39 27.66
CA GLN A 213 4.17 7.57 26.79
C GLN A 213 3.13 7.50 25.65
N ASP A 214 2.78 6.29 25.20
CA ASP A 214 1.84 6.06 24.11
C ASP A 214 0.58 5.32 24.57
N SER A 215 -0.55 6.04 24.55
CA SER A 215 -1.85 5.50 24.97
C SER A 215 -2.40 4.42 24.04
N ALA A 216 -2.05 4.42 22.75
CA ALA A 216 -2.48 3.41 21.77
C ALA A 216 -1.77 2.08 22.03
N ILE A 217 -0.46 2.12 22.28
CA ILE A 217 0.34 0.95 22.67
C ILE A 217 -0.18 0.36 23.99
N ARG A 218 -0.46 1.20 24.98
CA ARG A 218 -0.98 0.78 26.28
C ARG A 218 -2.34 0.08 26.21
N LYS A 219 -3.21 0.52 25.29
CA LYS A 219 -4.56 -0.04 25.12
C LYS A 219 -4.59 -1.30 24.24
N ALA A 220 -3.59 -1.52 23.42
CA ALA A 220 -3.55 -2.64 22.52
C ALA A 220 -3.23 -3.96 23.27
N LYS A 221 -4.01 -5.01 23.00
CA LYS A 221 -3.77 -6.34 23.57
C LYS A 221 -2.40 -6.90 23.12
N ILE A 222 -2.02 -6.65 21.88
CA ILE A 222 -0.71 -6.92 21.30
C ILE A 222 -0.31 -5.65 20.58
N PRO A 223 0.59 -4.83 21.13
CA PRO A 223 1.04 -3.60 20.50
C PRO A 223 1.70 -3.89 19.15
N PRO A 224 1.43 -3.11 18.12
CA PRO A 224 2.09 -3.28 16.83
C PRO A 224 3.56 -2.85 16.95
N ALA A 225 4.47 -3.82 16.90
CA ALA A 225 5.90 -3.60 16.72
C ALA A 225 6.26 -3.74 15.24
N SER A 226 7.21 -2.97 14.74
CA SER A 226 7.56 -2.99 13.34
C SER A 226 9.03 -2.63 13.09
N ASN A 227 9.52 -3.07 11.95
CA ASN A 227 10.86 -2.77 11.42
C ASN A 227 10.74 -2.15 10.02
N ALA A 228 11.87 -1.79 9.42
CA ALA A 228 11.91 -1.21 8.09
C ALA A 228 11.57 -2.20 6.96
N PHE A 229 11.68 -3.51 7.20
CA PHE A 229 11.66 -4.52 6.13
C PHE A 229 10.25 -5.06 5.84
N CYS A 230 9.55 -5.52 6.86
CA CYS A 230 8.28 -6.20 6.66
C CYS A 230 7.17 -5.33 6.06
N PRO A 231 6.89 -4.11 6.57
CA PRO A 231 5.88 -3.26 5.96
C PRO A 231 6.25 -2.79 4.56
N SER A 232 7.52 -2.43 4.33
CA SER A 232 7.99 -1.96 3.03
C SER A 232 7.87 -3.04 1.97
N ILE A 233 8.32 -4.27 2.24
CA ILE A 233 8.18 -5.40 1.31
C ILE A 233 6.71 -5.72 1.04
N ALA A 234 5.84 -5.67 2.04
CA ALA A 234 4.41 -5.86 1.83
C ALA A 234 3.81 -4.78 0.89
N GLY A 235 4.27 -3.53 1.03
CA GLY A 235 3.91 -2.42 0.13
C GLY A 235 4.42 -2.61 -1.29
N LEU A 236 5.69 -3.04 -1.44
CA LEU A 236 6.30 -3.35 -2.74
C LEU A 236 5.57 -4.50 -3.45
N ILE A 237 5.20 -5.56 -2.72
CA ILE A 237 4.42 -6.69 -3.28
C ILE A 237 3.04 -6.22 -3.75
N ALA A 238 2.35 -5.38 -2.97
CA ALA A 238 1.06 -4.82 -3.37
C ALA A 238 1.18 -3.93 -4.62
N ALA A 239 2.19 -3.05 -4.67
CA ALA A 239 2.46 -2.20 -5.82
C ALA A 239 2.80 -3.04 -7.07
N ASN A 240 3.64 -4.07 -6.94
CA ASN A 240 3.95 -4.97 -8.04
C ASN A 240 2.71 -5.70 -8.56
N TYR A 241 1.81 -6.13 -7.67
CA TYR A 241 0.55 -6.73 -8.09
C TYR A 241 -0.30 -5.76 -8.92
N VAL A 242 -0.41 -4.49 -8.49
CA VAL A 242 -1.11 -3.45 -9.26
C VAL A 242 -0.42 -3.24 -10.62
N TYR A 243 0.89 -3.00 -10.61
CA TYR A 243 1.71 -2.79 -11.81
C TYR A 243 1.51 -3.90 -12.85
N THR A 244 1.63 -5.16 -12.46
CA THR A 244 1.47 -6.30 -13.36
C THR A 244 0.03 -6.46 -13.87
N ASN A 245 -0.98 -6.11 -13.06
CA ASN A 245 -2.38 -6.15 -13.50
C ASN A 245 -2.72 -5.01 -14.46
N LEU A 246 -2.16 -3.83 -14.30
CA LEU A 246 -2.33 -2.72 -15.24
C LEU A 246 -1.70 -3.05 -16.61
N LEU A 247 -0.63 -3.84 -16.62
CA LEU A 247 0.12 -4.23 -17.82
C LEU A 247 -0.27 -5.62 -18.37
N LYS A 248 -1.33 -6.24 -17.86
CA LYS A 248 -1.70 -7.64 -18.22
C LYS A 248 -1.87 -7.93 -19.71
N ASN A 249 -2.13 -6.90 -20.52
CA ASN A 249 -2.32 -7.03 -21.98
C ASN A 249 -1.05 -6.72 -22.77
N ILE A 250 0.04 -6.33 -22.10
CA ILE A 250 1.32 -6.04 -22.73
C ILE A 250 2.12 -7.34 -22.89
N LYS A 251 2.66 -7.56 -24.08
CA LYS A 251 3.56 -8.69 -24.35
C LYS A 251 4.97 -8.35 -23.84
N ILE A 252 5.31 -8.90 -22.69
CA ILE A 252 6.68 -8.81 -22.15
C ILE A 252 7.52 -9.92 -22.79
N LEU A 253 8.67 -9.56 -23.36
CA LEU A 253 9.60 -10.52 -23.95
C LEU A 253 10.38 -11.21 -22.82
N THR A 254 10.38 -12.54 -22.84
CA THR A 254 11.16 -13.37 -21.91
C THR A 254 12.19 -14.20 -22.67
N VAL A 255 13.30 -14.50 -22.03
CA VAL A 255 14.30 -15.43 -22.61
C VAL A 255 13.71 -16.84 -22.61
N GLU A 256 13.61 -17.46 -23.78
CA GLU A 256 13.01 -18.80 -23.92
C GLU A 256 13.88 -19.91 -23.34
N LYS A 257 15.19 -19.65 -23.12
CA LYS A 257 16.14 -20.60 -22.52
C LYS A 257 16.95 -19.85 -21.45
N PRO A 258 17.19 -20.46 -20.28
CA PRO A 258 18.12 -19.90 -19.31
C PRO A 258 19.52 -19.80 -19.95
N ILE A 259 20.17 -18.66 -19.73
CA ILE A 259 21.57 -18.42 -20.14
C ILE A 259 22.49 -19.28 -19.29
#